data_16a7a89206ca1cb5e250fae9eafb5dff
#
_entry.id   16a7a89206ca1cb5e250fae9eafb5dff
#
_cell.length_a   1.000
_cell.length_b   1.000
_cell.length_c   1.000
_cell.angle_alpha   90.00
_cell.angle_beta   90.00
_cell.angle_gamma   90.00
#
_symmetry.space_group_name_H-M   'P 1'
#
loop_
_entity.id
_entity.type
_entity.pdbx_description
1 polymer ?
#
loop_
_entity_poly.entity_id
_entity_poly.type
_entity_poly.pdbx_seq_one_letter_code
_entity_poly.pdbx_strand_id
1 'polypeptide(L)'
;MTQNKKQDDKINTYTHRPMIQLLRFLAFIFLSASVCSTTYGQLKDDYSAKIDSLLQTTAPRSFNGVVLITKKGKIAYSRAFGYSDFEHKIPLKITDKFRIQSNSKQITAVLILIEVDKGNLSLEVPVKKYLPHITQSWADTVTLHHLLNFSSGITDIDQPLNFKPGTDFLYNVISYSMLGQVIEKVTGKTYIDAATDLFDELDMNNSFCYEEHKMQNRLVNGYTSADSIFKLREHPVQREGWIDFIPAGGIVSNLQDLNNWDIKLHHGKILKPETYKLMTSYSITAQHEAFGTARIGYGYGVYVNDKTPVKYIGHPGKGLGFASLKIYFPEKDVDMIVLENQYSDDSNLHYYFENKVREIVMNSNLLNE
;
A
#
# COMPACT_ATOMS: atom_id res chain seq x y z
N MET A 1 56.12 -31.54 54.87
CA MET A 1 55.47 -32.04 56.08
C MET A 1 54.17 -32.61 55.66
N THR A 2 54.13 -33.95 55.42
CA THR A 2 53.55 -35.01 56.30
C THR A 2 52.06 -34.77 56.56
N GLN A 3 51.11 -35.67 56.30
CA GLN A 3 50.96 -37.12 56.27
C GLN A 3 49.62 -37.50 55.69
N ASN A 4 49.52 -38.45 54.82
CA ASN A 4 49.06 -39.83 54.91
C ASN A 4 47.96 -40.18 55.92
N LYS A 5 46.88 -40.85 55.43
CA LYS A 5 46.25 -42.12 55.86
C LYS A 5 45.02 -42.35 55.02
N LYS A 6 44.92 -43.28 54.15
CA LYS A 6 44.69 -44.76 54.20
C LYS A 6 43.33 -45.16 54.81
N GLN A 7 42.61 -45.92 53.99
CA GLN A 7 41.80 -47.12 54.27
C GLN A 7 40.35 -46.86 54.71
N ASP A 8 39.32 -47.56 54.25
CA ASP A 8 39.16 -48.98 53.92
C ASP A 8 37.98 -49.29 53.04
N ASP A 9 38.11 -50.37 52.32
CA ASP A 9 37.04 -51.04 51.49
C ASP A 9 35.88 -51.50 52.35
N LYS A 10 34.65 -51.38 51.78
CA LYS A 10 33.58 -52.36 51.99
C LYS A 10 32.76 -52.57 50.70
N ILE A 11 33.01 -53.73 50.12
CA ILE A 11 32.19 -54.40 49.16
C ILE A 11 30.78 -54.62 49.75
N ASN A 12 29.71 -54.20 49.09
CA ASN A 12 28.41 -54.79 49.35
C ASN A 12 27.66 -55.02 48.06
N THR A 13 27.57 -56.28 47.74
CA THR A 13 26.78 -56.89 46.69
C THR A 13 25.29 -56.73 46.98
N TYR A 14 24.51 -56.06 46.10
CA TYR A 14 23.09 -56.25 46.03
C TYR A 14 22.64 -56.41 44.56
N THR A 15 22.30 -57.65 44.32
CA THR A 15 21.38 -58.34 43.38
C THR A 15 20.61 -57.50 42.41
N HIS A 16 20.81 -57.83 41.13
CA HIS A 16 19.94 -57.50 40.01
C HIS A 16 18.54 -58.16 40.16
N ARG A 17 17.52 -57.35 40.17
CA ARG A 17 16.16 -57.50 39.63
C ARG A 17 15.22 -56.52 40.37
N PRO A 18 14.42 -55.61 39.75
CA PRO A 18 13.64 -55.80 38.53
C PRO A 18 13.66 -54.55 37.62
N MET A 19 14.35 -54.58 36.51
CA MET A 19 14.30 -53.53 35.50
C MET A 19 13.56 -53.94 34.23
N ILE A 20 13.00 -55.14 34.20
CA ILE A 20 12.33 -55.70 33.01
C ILE A 20 10.81 -55.40 32.99
N GLN A 21 10.18 -55.08 34.13
CA GLN A 21 8.74 -54.75 34.15
C GLN A 21 8.44 -53.28 33.88
N LEU A 22 9.38 -52.38 34.07
CA LEU A 22 9.19 -50.93 33.77
C LEU A 22 9.29 -50.62 32.26
N LEU A 23 10.04 -51.42 31.51
CA LEU A 23 10.17 -51.24 30.05
C LEU A 23 8.98 -51.76 29.26
N ARG A 24 8.13 -52.60 29.81
CA ARG A 24 6.91 -53.07 29.16
C ARG A 24 5.69 -52.15 29.35
N PHE A 25 5.73 -51.27 30.34
CA PHE A 25 4.68 -50.26 30.55
C PHE A 25 4.89 -48.99 29.75
N LEU A 26 6.12 -48.64 29.40
CA LEU A 26 6.45 -47.50 28.57
C LEU A 26 6.26 -47.77 27.07
N ALA A 27 6.25 -49.03 26.62
CA ALA A 27 6.02 -49.40 25.23
C ALA A 27 4.55 -49.39 24.85
N PHE A 28 3.61 -49.38 25.81
CA PHE A 28 2.14 -49.34 25.51
C PHE A 28 1.53 -47.97 25.52
N ILE A 29 2.25 -46.92 25.98
CA ILE A 29 1.75 -45.50 25.94
C ILE A 29 2.15 -44.83 24.62
N PHE A 30 3.10 -45.39 23.85
CA PHE A 30 3.54 -44.81 22.58
C PHE A 30 2.71 -45.28 21.34
N LEU A 31 1.71 -46.13 21.52
CA LEU A 31 0.95 -46.69 20.39
C LEU A 31 -0.50 -46.21 20.28
N SER A 32 -0.89 -45.17 21.05
CA SER A 32 -2.24 -44.60 20.94
C SER A 32 -2.31 -43.09 20.79
N ALA A 33 -1.16 -42.42 20.54
CA ALA A 33 -1.16 -41.11 19.92
C ALA A 33 -1.17 -41.30 18.40
N SER A 34 -2.25 -41.86 17.85
CA SER A 34 -2.66 -41.52 16.49
C SER A 34 -2.91 -40.02 16.47
N VAL A 35 -1.85 -39.27 16.20
CA VAL A 35 -1.95 -37.91 15.77
C VAL A 35 -2.83 -37.92 14.55
N CYS A 36 -4.11 -37.62 14.76
CA CYS A 36 -5.00 -37.18 13.71
C CYS A 36 -4.38 -35.86 13.23
N SER A 37 -3.32 -35.95 12.44
CA SER A 37 -2.86 -34.89 11.60
C SER A 37 -4.04 -34.66 10.65
N THR A 38 -4.97 -33.80 11.06
CA THR A 38 -5.78 -33.08 10.08
C THR A 38 -4.75 -32.41 9.20
N THR A 39 -4.40 -33.06 8.11
CA THR A 39 -3.86 -32.40 6.95
C THR A 39 -4.94 -31.40 6.57
N TYR A 40 -4.87 -30.18 7.16
CA TYR A 40 -5.36 -29.03 6.45
C TYR A 40 -4.60 -29.07 5.13
N GLY A 41 -5.28 -29.52 4.09
CA GLY A 41 -4.75 -29.50 2.75
C GLY A 41 -4.25 -28.09 2.54
N GLN A 42 -2.93 -27.94 2.44
CA GLN A 42 -2.33 -26.67 2.12
C GLN A 42 -2.91 -26.32 0.76
N LEU A 43 -3.79 -25.31 0.70
CA LEU A 43 -4.43 -24.88 -0.53
C LEU A 43 -3.34 -24.76 -1.58
N LYS A 44 -3.50 -25.49 -2.69
CA LYS A 44 -2.51 -25.52 -3.76
C LYS A 44 -2.42 -24.08 -4.29
N ASP A 45 -1.26 -23.45 -4.13
CA ASP A 45 -0.96 -22.16 -4.73
C ASP A 45 -1.22 -22.23 -6.25
N ASP A 46 -2.27 -21.56 -6.69
CA ASP A 46 -2.72 -21.55 -8.09
C ASP A 46 -2.42 -20.22 -8.79
N TYR A 47 -1.69 -19.31 -8.12
CA TYR A 47 -1.38 -17.95 -8.59
C TYR A 47 0.11 -17.67 -8.76
N SER A 48 1.00 -18.14 -7.90
CA SER A 48 2.42 -17.77 -7.91
C SER A 48 3.10 -18.07 -9.23
N ALA A 49 2.94 -19.28 -9.75
CA ALA A 49 3.54 -19.67 -11.03
C ALA A 49 2.99 -18.87 -12.22
N LYS A 50 1.69 -18.49 -12.18
CA LYS A 50 1.08 -17.63 -13.21
C LYS A 50 1.65 -16.21 -13.15
N ILE A 51 1.84 -15.66 -11.94
CA ILE A 51 2.44 -14.35 -11.77
C ILE A 51 3.92 -14.38 -12.20
N ASP A 52 4.70 -15.38 -11.75
CA ASP A 52 6.10 -15.52 -12.17
C ASP A 52 6.23 -15.59 -13.71
N SER A 53 5.36 -16.37 -14.36
CA SER A 53 5.33 -16.45 -15.83
C SER A 53 4.97 -15.11 -16.48
N LEU A 54 4.00 -14.39 -15.93
CA LEU A 54 3.60 -13.06 -16.40
C LEU A 54 4.77 -12.06 -16.29
N LEU A 55 5.45 -12.01 -15.14
CA LEU A 55 6.55 -11.06 -14.92
C LEU A 55 7.77 -11.32 -15.81
N GLN A 56 7.91 -12.53 -16.35
CA GLN A 56 8.97 -12.91 -17.29
C GLN A 56 8.64 -12.60 -18.75
N THR A 57 7.41 -12.18 -19.06
CA THR A 57 7.05 -11.85 -20.43
C THR A 57 7.76 -10.57 -20.88
N THR A 58 8.05 -10.50 -22.18
CA THR A 58 8.65 -9.31 -22.83
C THR A 58 7.71 -8.59 -23.77
N ALA A 59 6.59 -9.23 -24.11
CA ALA A 59 5.55 -8.64 -24.95
C ALA A 59 4.21 -8.58 -24.18
N PRO A 60 3.45 -7.49 -24.30
CA PRO A 60 3.69 -6.30 -25.12
C PRO A 60 4.76 -5.34 -24.56
N ARG A 61 5.18 -5.49 -23.31
CA ARG A 61 6.34 -4.83 -22.68
C ARG A 61 6.93 -5.71 -21.58
N SER A 62 8.16 -5.42 -21.17
CA SER A 62 8.77 -6.09 -20.00
C SER A 62 8.25 -5.49 -18.69
N PHE A 63 8.23 -6.29 -17.65
CA PHE A 63 8.01 -5.84 -16.27
C PHE A 63 9.32 -5.37 -15.64
N ASN A 64 9.28 -4.30 -14.84
CA ASN A 64 10.39 -3.86 -14.00
C ASN A 64 9.84 -3.25 -12.71
N GLY A 65 9.86 -4.03 -11.64
CA GLY A 65 9.20 -3.62 -10.39
C GLY A 65 9.16 -4.69 -9.33
N VAL A 66 8.28 -4.49 -8.38
CA VAL A 66 8.06 -5.39 -7.23
C VAL A 66 6.57 -5.67 -7.06
N VAL A 67 6.26 -6.89 -6.62
CA VAL A 67 4.89 -7.33 -6.33
C VAL A 67 4.83 -7.91 -4.94
N LEU A 68 3.80 -7.55 -4.17
CA LEU A 68 3.45 -8.16 -2.90
C LEU A 68 1.96 -8.53 -2.91
N ILE A 69 1.66 -9.74 -2.45
CA ILE A 69 0.29 -10.15 -2.13
C ILE A 69 0.32 -10.70 -0.72
N THR A 70 -0.59 -10.23 0.12
CA THR A 70 -0.77 -10.79 1.47
C THR A 70 -2.20 -11.28 1.66
N LYS A 71 -2.37 -12.25 2.55
CA LYS A 71 -3.69 -12.71 3.02
C LYS A 71 -3.68 -12.73 4.53
N LYS A 72 -4.60 -11.98 5.15
CA LYS A 72 -4.66 -11.82 6.62
C LYS A 72 -3.32 -11.36 7.21
N GLY A 73 -2.69 -10.39 6.55
CA GLY A 73 -1.40 -9.82 6.91
C GLY A 73 -0.19 -10.74 6.71
N LYS A 74 -0.36 -11.97 6.17
CA LYS A 74 0.74 -12.89 5.89
C LYS A 74 1.08 -12.86 4.41
N ILE A 75 2.38 -12.87 4.10
CA ILE A 75 2.87 -12.88 2.72
C ILE A 75 2.43 -14.18 2.04
N ALA A 76 1.63 -14.03 0.99
CA ALA A 76 1.22 -15.09 0.08
C ALA A 76 2.13 -15.15 -1.15
N TYR A 77 2.57 -13.98 -1.65
CA TYR A 77 3.50 -13.86 -2.77
C TYR A 77 4.33 -12.59 -2.62
N SER A 78 5.61 -12.66 -2.96
CA SER A 78 6.50 -11.49 -3.01
C SER A 78 7.62 -11.71 -4.03
N ARG A 79 7.81 -10.78 -4.96
CA ARG A 79 8.87 -10.82 -5.99
C ARG A 79 9.38 -9.43 -6.32
N ALA A 80 10.68 -9.37 -6.62
CA ALA A 80 11.31 -8.27 -7.32
C ALA A 80 11.82 -8.77 -8.68
N PHE A 81 11.63 -8.00 -9.74
CA PHE A 81 12.05 -8.36 -11.08
C PHE A 81 12.60 -7.14 -11.81
N GLY A 82 13.73 -7.31 -12.52
CA GLY A 82 14.40 -6.23 -13.26
C GLY A 82 15.42 -5.46 -12.42
N TYR A 83 15.60 -4.18 -12.73
CA TYR A 83 16.71 -3.37 -12.23
C TYR A 83 16.24 -2.07 -11.57
N SER A 84 16.85 -1.74 -10.43
CA SER A 84 16.74 -0.42 -9.81
C SER A 84 17.54 0.64 -10.57
N ASP A 85 18.60 0.19 -11.26
CA ASP A 85 19.43 0.97 -12.16
C ASP A 85 19.78 0.11 -13.39
N PHE A 86 19.28 0.52 -14.56
CA PHE A 86 19.52 -0.21 -15.83
C PHE A 86 20.94 -0.02 -16.36
N GLU A 87 21.52 1.16 -16.15
CA GLU A 87 22.86 1.47 -16.65
C GLU A 87 23.92 0.62 -15.93
N HIS A 88 23.81 0.56 -14.59
CA HIS A 88 24.75 -0.20 -13.76
C HIS A 88 24.27 -1.65 -13.51
N LYS A 89 23.13 -2.06 -14.07
CA LYS A 89 22.55 -3.41 -13.92
C LYS A 89 22.37 -3.81 -12.45
N ILE A 90 21.98 -2.85 -11.61
CA ILE A 90 21.71 -3.11 -10.19
C ILE A 90 20.31 -3.76 -10.06
N PRO A 91 20.21 -5.03 -9.59
CA PRO A 91 18.93 -5.70 -9.46
C PRO A 91 18.00 -5.01 -8.48
N LEU A 92 16.70 -5.02 -8.74
CA LEU A 92 15.68 -4.62 -7.78
C LEU A 92 15.61 -5.57 -6.59
N LYS A 93 15.27 -5.00 -5.43
CA LYS A 93 15.00 -5.72 -4.19
C LYS A 93 13.58 -5.42 -3.71
N ILE A 94 12.95 -6.35 -3.02
CA ILE A 94 11.61 -6.17 -2.43
C ILE A 94 11.57 -5.04 -1.38
N THR A 95 12.74 -4.63 -0.86
CA THR A 95 12.89 -3.55 0.11
C THR A 95 13.13 -2.18 -0.52
N ASP A 96 13.28 -2.13 -1.84
CA ASP A 96 13.54 -0.88 -2.55
C ASP A 96 12.35 0.07 -2.44
N LYS A 97 12.66 1.37 -2.52
CA LYS A 97 11.70 2.44 -2.36
C LYS A 97 11.31 3.05 -3.69
N PHE A 98 10.02 3.30 -3.86
CA PHE A 98 9.41 3.80 -5.09
C PHE A 98 8.62 5.07 -4.80
N ARG A 99 8.52 5.98 -5.76
CA ARG A 99 7.46 6.99 -5.74
C ARG A 99 6.12 6.28 -5.96
N ILE A 100 5.22 6.39 -4.99
CA ILE A 100 3.91 5.75 -5.08
C ILE A 100 2.88 6.59 -5.84
N GLN A 101 3.30 7.77 -6.28
CA GLN A 101 2.49 8.69 -7.07
C GLN A 101 1.12 8.93 -6.40
N SER A 102 0.03 8.84 -7.16
CA SER A 102 -1.32 9.16 -6.66
C SER A 102 -1.83 8.27 -5.52
N ASN A 103 -1.15 7.17 -5.18
CA ASN A 103 -1.40 6.47 -3.92
C ASN A 103 -1.15 7.37 -2.69
N SER A 104 -0.38 8.44 -2.82
CA SER A 104 -0.18 9.49 -1.81
C SER A 104 -1.50 10.12 -1.34
N LYS A 105 -2.52 10.13 -2.20
CA LYS A 105 -3.84 10.70 -1.86
C LYS A 105 -4.53 10.01 -0.71
N GLN A 106 -4.30 8.72 -0.53
CA GLN A 106 -4.85 7.97 0.61
C GLN A 106 -4.29 8.53 1.92
N ILE A 107 -2.99 8.85 1.96
CA ILE A 107 -2.33 9.43 3.14
C ILE A 107 -2.93 10.80 3.46
N THR A 108 -3.05 11.66 2.45
CA THR A 108 -3.66 12.99 2.61
C THR A 108 -5.11 12.91 3.08
N ALA A 109 -5.91 12.02 2.49
CA ALA A 109 -7.29 11.82 2.90
C ALA A 109 -7.39 11.36 4.37
N VAL A 110 -6.53 10.44 4.78
CA VAL A 110 -6.48 9.96 6.17
C VAL A 110 -6.05 11.07 7.14
N LEU A 111 -5.07 11.89 6.79
CA LEU A 111 -4.68 13.05 7.62
C LEU A 111 -5.88 14.01 7.85
N ILE A 112 -6.65 14.31 6.81
CA ILE A 112 -7.90 15.09 6.94
C ILE A 112 -8.90 14.38 7.86
N LEU A 113 -9.09 13.07 7.67
CA LEU A 113 -10.07 12.29 8.42
C LEU A 113 -9.69 12.09 9.88
N ILE A 114 -8.41 12.04 10.20
CA ILE A 114 -7.91 12.08 11.59
C ILE A 114 -8.33 13.40 12.28
N GLU A 115 -8.22 14.52 11.59
CA GLU A 115 -8.65 15.81 12.13
C GLU A 115 -10.19 15.94 12.23
N VAL A 116 -10.92 15.24 11.35
CA VAL A 116 -12.39 15.07 11.51
C VAL A 116 -12.70 14.23 12.74
N ASP A 117 -12.01 13.14 12.98
CA ASP A 117 -12.18 12.28 14.16
C ASP A 117 -11.89 12.99 15.49
N LYS A 118 -10.97 13.96 15.47
CA LYS A 118 -10.65 14.85 16.59
C LYS A 118 -11.66 15.98 16.76
N GLY A 119 -12.55 16.22 15.79
CA GLY A 119 -13.50 17.33 15.77
C GLY A 119 -12.94 18.67 15.34
N ASN A 120 -11.70 18.70 14.82
CA ASN A 120 -11.03 19.92 14.33
C ASN A 120 -11.50 20.32 12.94
N LEU A 121 -11.98 19.38 12.13
CA LEU A 121 -12.47 19.57 10.77
C LEU A 121 -13.91 19.02 10.61
N SER A 122 -14.64 19.60 9.67
CA SER A 122 -15.94 19.11 9.21
C SER A 122 -15.93 19.04 7.69
N LEU A 123 -16.37 17.90 7.16
CA LEU A 123 -16.34 17.62 5.71
C LEU A 123 -17.28 18.52 4.91
N GLU A 124 -18.38 18.96 5.52
CA GLU A 124 -19.45 19.74 4.88
C GLU A 124 -19.25 21.26 4.99
N VAL A 125 -18.22 21.67 5.69
CA VAL A 125 -17.91 23.11 5.83
C VAL A 125 -17.17 23.61 4.60
N PRO A 126 -17.56 24.79 4.06
CA PRO A 126 -16.86 25.39 2.92
C PRO A 126 -15.37 25.57 3.16
N VAL A 127 -14.58 25.33 2.12
CA VAL A 127 -13.11 25.39 2.16
C VAL A 127 -12.61 26.78 2.58
N LYS A 128 -13.35 27.84 2.29
CA LYS A 128 -13.04 29.23 2.70
C LYS A 128 -12.84 29.39 4.20
N LYS A 129 -13.55 28.61 5.01
CA LYS A 129 -13.37 28.65 6.49
C LYS A 129 -11.95 28.25 6.89
N TYR A 130 -11.37 27.33 6.17
CA TYR A 130 -10.02 26.82 6.46
C TYR A 130 -8.93 27.57 5.70
N LEU A 131 -9.23 28.01 4.47
CA LEU A 131 -8.34 28.72 3.56
C LEU A 131 -8.91 30.11 3.20
N PRO A 132 -8.94 31.08 4.12
CA PRO A 132 -9.58 32.38 3.92
C PRO A 132 -8.88 33.25 2.86
N HIS A 133 -7.64 32.91 2.49
CA HIS A 133 -6.91 33.58 1.43
C HIS A 133 -7.46 33.29 0.03
N ILE A 134 -8.25 32.22 -0.14
CA ILE A 134 -8.95 31.94 -1.40
C ILE A 134 -10.16 32.86 -1.48
N THR A 135 -10.09 33.83 -2.37
CA THR A 135 -11.11 34.90 -2.49
C THR A 135 -12.18 34.60 -3.53
N GLN A 136 -12.01 33.56 -4.32
CA GLN A 136 -12.94 33.15 -5.36
C GLN A 136 -14.31 32.73 -4.75
N SER A 137 -15.40 33.11 -5.41
CA SER A 137 -16.76 32.89 -4.90
C SER A 137 -17.10 31.41 -4.69
N TRP A 138 -16.50 30.51 -5.47
CA TRP A 138 -16.72 29.08 -5.30
C TRP A 138 -16.18 28.53 -3.94
N ALA A 139 -15.26 29.22 -3.30
CA ALA A 139 -14.73 28.80 -2.01
C ALA A 139 -15.78 28.81 -0.87
N ASP A 140 -16.89 29.51 -1.07
CA ASP A 140 -18.05 29.53 -0.18
C ASP A 140 -18.99 28.32 -0.38
N THR A 141 -18.79 27.52 -1.44
CA THR A 141 -19.65 26.38 -1.81
C THR A 141 -18.90 25.04 -1.89
N VAL A 142 -17.61 25.07 -2.25
CA VAL A 142 -16.77 23.87 -2.28
C VAL A 142 -16.39 23.50 -0.85
N THR A 143 -16.64 22.25 -0.47
CA THR A 143 -16.33 21.70 0.86
C THR A 143 -15.15 20.72 0.83
N LEU A 144 -14.65 20.28 2.00
CA LEU A 144 -13.61 19.23 2.06
C LEU A 144 -14.11 17.91 1.42
N HIS A 145 -15.40 17.58 1.56
CA HIS A 145 -16.02 16.45 0.86
C HIS A 145 -15.80 16.51 -0.65
N HIS A 146 -16.06 17.67 -1.25
CA HIS A 146 -15.90 17.85 -2.70
C HIS A 146 -14.44 17.78 -3.16
N LEU A 147 -13.48 18.23 -2.33
CA LEU A 147 -12.06 18.11 -2.64
C LEU A 147 -11.58 16.66 -2.56
N LEU A 148 -11.97 15.95 -1.50
CA LEU A 148 -11.56 14.57 -1.23
C LEU A 148 -12.04 13.58 -2.30
N ASN A 149 -13.24 13.78 -2.84
CA ASN A 149 -13.84 12.87 -3.82
C ASN A 149 -13.83 13.41 -5.27
N PHE A 150 -13.12 14.52 -5.52
CA PHE A 150 -13.00 15.14 -6.85
C PHE A 150 -14.32 15.60 -7.49
N SER A 151 -15.28 15.95 -6.67
CA SER A 151 -16.54 16.54 -7.15
C SER A 151 -16.62 18.06 -7.01
N SER A 152 -15.47 18.73 -6.83
CA SER A 152 -15.41 20.17 -6.65
C SER A 152 -15.66 20.99 -7.91
N GLY A 153 -15.31 20.46 -9.10
CA GLY A 153 -15.34 21.17 -10.37
C GLY A 153 -14.18 22.15 -10.60
N ILE A 154 -13.17 22.17 -9.71
CA ILE A 154 -11.99 23.06 -9.83
C ILE A 154 -11.06 22.53 -10.93
N THR A 155 -10.76 23.37 -11.92
CA THR A 155 -9.75 23.15 -12.94
C THR A 155 -8.50 24.00 -12.71
N ASP A 156 -8.72 25.21 -12.20
CA ASP A 156 -7.72 26.19 -11.83
C ASP A 156 -8.29 27.05 -10.69
N ILE A 157 -7.44 27.55 -9.80
CA ILE A 157 -7.90 28.35 -8.64
C ILE A 157 -8.59 29.65 -9.12
N ASP A 158 -8.06 30.27 -10.16
CA ASP A 158 -8.51 31.56 -10.65
C ASP A 158 -9.64 31.48 -11.71
N GLN A 159 -10.09 30.27 -12.02
CA GLN A 159 -11.14 30.04 -12.98
C GLN A 159 -12.49 29.68 -12.31
N PRO A 160 -13.64 29.94 -12.96
CA PRO A 160 -14.92 29.39 -12.54
C PRO A 160 -14.90 27.87 -12.48
N LEU A 161 -15.75 27.28 -11.64
CA LEU A 161 -15.92 25.83 -11.59
C LEU A 161 -16.43 25.27 -12.92
N ASN A 162 -15.91 24.12 -13.33
CA ASN A 162 -16.34 23.42 -14.54
C ASN A 162 -17.79 22.90 -14.44
N PHE A 163 -18.24 22.61 -13.22
CA PHE A 163 -19.60 22.18 -12.90
C PHE A 163 -19.93 22.51 -11.43
N LYS A 164 -21.22 22.39 -11.08
CA LYS A 164 -21.68 22.60 -9.71
C LYS A 164 -21.06 21.52 -8.78
N PRO A 165 -20.51 21.89 -7.61
CA PRO A 165 -19.97 20.92 -6.66
C PRO A 165 -20.93 19.78 -6.35
N GLY A 166 -20.41 18.55 -6.35
CA GLY A 166 -21.16 17.33 -6.09
C GLY A 166 -21.89 16.72 -7.30
N THR A 167 -21.84 17.33 -8.49
CA THR A 167 -22.64 16.86 -9.65
C THR A 167 -21.86 16.03 -10.66
N ASP A 168 -20.52 16.15 -10.71
CA ASP A 168 -19.68 15.37 -11.62
C ASP A 168 -18.29 15.14 -11.01
N PHE A 169 -17.47 14.34 -11.67
CA PHE A 169 -16.12 13.97 -11.25
C PHE A 169 -15.07 14.63 -12.14
N LEU A 170 -14.10 15.30 -11.51
CA LEU A 170 -12.94 15.88 -12.20
C LEU A 170 -11.67 15.66 -11.40
N TYR A 171 -10.87 14.69 -11.83
CA TYR A 171 -9.57 14.40 -11.20
C TYR A 171 -8.58 15.54 -11.43
N ASN A 172 -8.03 16.11 -10.36
CA ASN A 172 -7.05 17.20 -10.43
C ASN A 172 -6.06 17.17 -9.26
N VAL A 173 -4.92 17.82 -9.43
CA VAL A 173 -3.90 17.95 -8.38
C VAL A 173 -4.30 18.99 -7.35
N ILE A 174 -4.95 20.08 -7.77
CA ILE A 174 -5.25 21.26 -6.97
C ILE A 174 -6.07 20.89 -5.72
N SER A 175 -7.08 20.02 -5.86
CA SER A 175 -7.89 19.59 -4.73
C SER A 175 -7.08 19.02 -3.60
N TYR A 176 -6.09 18.17 -3.89
CA TYR A 176 -5.25 17.57 -2.87
C TYR A 176 -4.15 18.50 -2.37
N SER A 177 -3.64 19.43 -3.20
CA SER A 177 -2.77 20.52 -2.74
C SER A 177 -3.50 21.40 -1.72
N MET A 178 -4.76 21.76 -1.97
CA MET A 178 -5.59 22.50 -1.02
C MET A 178 -5.84 21.71 0.28
N LEU A 179 -6.07 20.40 0.21
CA LEU A 179 -6.20 19.54 1.41
C LEU A 179 -4.90 19.56 2.23
N GLY A 180 -3.73 19.58 1.58
CA GLY A 180 -2.44 19.76 2.23
C GLY A 180 -2.38 21.08 3.02
N GLN A 181 -2.77 22.18 2.41
CA GLN A 181 -2.85 23.49 3.09
C GLN A 181 -3.84 23.50 4.27
N VAL A 182 -4.97 22.77 4.14
CA VAL A 182 -5.93 22.62 5.26
C VAL A 182 -5.28 21.86 6.42
N ILE A 183 -4.53 20.79 6.15
CA ILE A 183 -3.78 20.03 7.18
C ILE A 183 -2.81 20.98 7.89
N GLU A 184 -2.01 21.76 7.16
CA GLU A 184 -1.05 22.72 7.73
C GLU A 184 -1.75 23.76 8.61
N LYS A 185 -2.86 24.30 8.11
CA LYS A 185 -3.63 25.32 8.84
C LYS A 185 -4.19 24.80 10.16
N VAL A 186 -4.68 23.57 10.18
CA VAL A 186 -5.39 23.01 11.35
C VAL A 186 -4.41 22.41 12.36
N THR A 187 -3.34 21.77 11.88
CA THR A 187 -2.35 21.14 12.77
C THR A 187 -1.27 22.09 13.25
N GLY A 188 -1.03 23.20 12.55
CA GLY A 188 0.11 24.09 12.77
C GLY A 188 1.46 23.50 12.38
N LYS A 189 1.48 22.35 11.71
CA LYS A 189 2.67 21.65 11.19
C LYS A 189 2.73 21.80 9.69
N THR A 190 3.92 21.64 9.10
CA THR A 190 4.00 21.46 7.64
C THR A 190 3.32 20.14 7.23
N TYR A 191 2.88 20.03 5.99
CA TYR A 191 2.34 18.77 5.48
C TYR A 191 3.35 17.63 5.62
N ILE A 192 4.63 17.92 5.39
CA ILE A 192 5.74 16.95 5.51
C ILE A 192 5.84 16.43 6.93
N ASP A 193 5.81 17.32 7.93
CA ASP A 193 5.88 16.94 9.34
C ASP A 193 4.65 16.12 9.75
N ALA A 194 3.44 16.53 9.34
CA ALA A 194 2.21 15.80 9.65
C ALA A 194 2.19 14.39 9.03
N ALA A 195 2.69 14.25 7.80
CA ALA A 195 2.82 12.95 7.14
C ALA A 195 3.91 12.09 7.80
N THR A 196 5.04 12.68 8.20
CA THR A 196 6.12 11.98 8.89
C THR A 196 5.66 11.45 10.24
N ASP A 197 4.96 12.26 11.04
CA ASP A 197 4.39 11.80 12.31
C ASP A 197 3.46 10.59 12.12
N LEU A 198 2.62 10.63 11.08
CA LEU A 198 1.73 9.51 10.76
C LEU A 198 2.53 8.26 10.34
N PHE A 199 3.59 8.42 9.56
CA PHE A 199 4.45 7.29 9.18
C PHE A 199 5.14 6.67 10.39
N ASP A 200 5.64 7.48 11.31
CA ASP A 200 6.29 7.02 12.55
C ASP A 200 5.29 6.26 13.44
N GLU A 201 4.06 6.79 13.61
CA GLU A 201 3.00 6.12 14.37
C GLU A 201 2.60 4.76 13.77
N LEU A 202 2.73 4.64 12.45
CA LEU A 202 2.36 3.43 11.71
C LEU A 202 3.54 2.47 11.46
N ASP A 203 4.72 2.69 12.01
CA ASP A 203 5.96 1.92 11.77
C ASP A 203 6.33 1.86 10.28
N MET A 204 6.05 2.94 9.52
CA MET A 204 6.37 3.07 8.10
C MET A 204 7.74 3.74 7.91
N ASN A 205 8.79 3.13 8.46
CA ASN A 205 10.14 3.72 8.58
C ASN A 205 10.88 3.94 7.24
N ASN A 206 10.33 3.47 6.14
CA ASN A 206 10.87 3.65 4.79
C ASN A 206 10.02 4.60 3.93
N SER A 207 8.96 5.18 4.50
CA SER A 207 8.06 6.11 3.84
C SER A 207 8.43 7.56 4.18
N PHE A 208 8.35 8.43 3.20
CA PHE A 208 8.67 9.84 3.38
C PHE A 208 8.10 10.70 2.24
N CYS A 209 7.98 11.99 2.48
CA CYS A 209 7.68 12.98 1.45
C CYS A 209 8.92 13.24 0.60
N TYR A 210 8.77 13.29 -0.71
CA TYR A 210 9.90 13.49 -1.62
C TYR A 210 10.42 14.93 -1.56
N GLU A 211 11.66 15.06 -1.13
CA GLU A 211 12.43 16.31 -1.12
C GLU A 211 13.74 16.05 -1.86
N GLU A 212 13.91 16.64 -3.06
CA GLU A 212 14.98 16.30 -4.00
C GLU A 212 16.39 16.35 -3.38
N HIS A 213 16.70 17.41 -2.67
CA HIS A 213 18.04 17.62 -2.08
C HIS A 213 18.37 16.68 -0.92
N LYS A 214 17.37 15.99 -0.34
CA LYS A 214 17.54 15.01 0.75
C LYS A 214 17.57 13.58 0.25
N MET A 215 17.30 13.33 -1.05
CA MET A 215 16.86 12.02 -1.55
C MET A 215 17.85 11.30 -2.44
N GLN A 216 19.01 11.88 -2.76
CA GLN A 216 20.02 11.19 -3.56
C GLN A 216 20.34 9.82 -2.96
N ASN A 217 20.18 8.77 -3.77
CA ASN A 217 20.41 7.35 -3.41
C ASN A 217 19.40 6.70 -2.42
N ARG A 218 18.23 7.32 -2.17
CA ARG A 218 17.22 6.75 -1.27
C ARG A 218 16.07 6.03 -1.95
N LEU A 219 15.92 6.16 -3.26
CA LEU A 219 14.90 5.48 -4.06
C LEU A 219 15.48 4.98 -5.37
N VAL A 220 14.77 4.08 -6.05
CA VAL A 220 15.14 3.56 -7.36
C VAL A 220 14.98 4.61 -8.45
N ASN A 221 15.71 4.45 -9.56
CA ASN A 221 15.56 5.31 -10.74
C ASN A 221 14.22 5.04 -11.44
N GLY A 222 13.56 6.09 -11.91
CA GLY A 222 12.33 5.98 -12.69
C GLY A 222 12.60 6.02 -14.18
N TYR A 223 11.94 5.14 -14.96
CA TYR A 223 12.17 4.98 -16.38
C TYR A 223 10.89 5.12 -17.20
N THR A 224 11.03 5.55 -18.46
CA THR A 224 9.97 5.47 -19.45
C THR A 224 10.34 4.41 -20.47
N SER A 225 9.44 3.52 -20.82
CA SER A 225 9.62 2.55 -21.88
C SER A 225 8.80 2.92 -23.11
N ALA A 226 9.48 3.04 -24.26
CA ALA A 226 8.87 3.06 -25.57
C ALA A 226 9.53 1.94 -26.38
N ASP A 227 8.76 1.04 -26.98
CA ASP A 227 9.25 -0.06 -27.82
C ASP A 227 10.35 -0.91 -27.18
N SER A 228 10.21 -1.24 -25.89
CA SER A 228 11.20 -1.98 -25.08
C SER A 228 12.52 -1.23 -24.85
N ILE A 229 12.64 0.02 -25.23
CA ILE A 229 13.80 0.86 -24.94
C ILE A 229 13.51 1.66 -23.67
N PHE A 230 14.23 1.34 -22.59
CA PHE A 230 14.14 2.09 -21.35
C PHE A 230 14.95 3.38 -21.44
N LYS A 231 14.28 4.51 -21.19
CA LYS A 231 14.94 5.81 -21.05
C LYS A 231 14.81 6.25 -19.61
N LEU A 232 15.94 6.63 -19.01
CA LEU A 232 15.92 7.26 -17.69
C LEU A 232 15.09 8.53 -17.77
N ARG A 233 14.07 8.63 -16.94
CA ARG A 233 13.33 9.86 -16.79
C ARG A 233 14.02 10.68 -15.70
N GLU A 234 14.60 11.79 -16.13
CA GLU A 234 15.15 12.76 -15.18
C GLU A 234 14.05 13.17 -14.21
N HIS A 235 14.35 13.09 -12.92
CA HIS A 235 13.48 13.65 -11.91
C HIS A 235 13.40 15.16 -12.17
N PRO A 236 12.20 15.77 -12.21
CA PRO A 236 12.13 17.19 -12.38
C PRO A 236 12.93 17.83 -11.24
N VAL A 237 13.93 18.62 -11.62
CA VAL A 237 14.57 19.56 -10.69
C VAL A 237 13.47 20.31 -9.97
N GLN A 238 13.62 20.61 -8.69
CA GLN A 238 12.61 21.34 -7.90
C GLN A 238 12.02 22.45 -8.74
N ARG A 239 10.76 22.28 -9.13
CA ARG A 239 10.00 23.36 -9.73
C ARG A 239 9.37 24.15 -8.59
N GLU A 240 9.31 25.45 -8.76
CA GLU A 240 8.46 26.29 -7.94
C GLU A 240 7.06 25.65 -7.85
N GLY A 241 6.51 25.46 -6.64
CA GLY A 241 5.26 24.76 -6.41
C GLY A 241 5.34 23.22 -6.25
N TRP A 242 6.54 22.61 -6.26
CA TRP A 242 6.65 21.15 -6.05
C TRP A 242 6.14 20.69 -4.68
N ILE A 243 6.35 21.49 -3.63
CA ILE A 243 5.86 21.21 -2.27
C ILE A 243 4.34 21.07 -2.28
N ASP A 244 3.63 21.91 -3.04
CA ASP A 244 2.18 21.86 -3.17
C ASP A 244 1.68 20.58 -3.85
N PHE A 245 2.54 19.88 -4.61
CA PHE A 245 2.21 18.61 -5.25
C PHE A 245 2.33 17.40 -4.30
N ILE A 246 3.11 17.52 -3.21
CA ILE A 246 3.39 16.39 -2.31
C ILE A 246 2.10 15.70 -1.82
N PRO A 247 1.06 16.44 -1.36
CA PRO A 247 -0.19 15.84 -0.91
C PRO A 247 -0.92 15.03 -1.98
N ALA A 248 -0.69 15.33 -3.26
CA ALA A 248 -1.33 14.68 -4.40
C ALA A 248 -0.55 13.50 -4.97
N GLY A 249 0.78 13.46 -4.78
CA GLY A 249 1.60 12.46 -5.47
C GLY A 249 3.07 12.37 -5.06
N GLY A 250 3.50 13.07 -4.01
CA GLY A 250 4.91 13.23 -3.65
C GLY A 250 5.42 12.28 -2.57
N ILE A 251 4.74 11.17 -2.26
CA ILE A 251 5.20 10.21 -1.26
C ILE A 251 6.03 9.10 -1.91
N VAL A 252 7.09 8.72 -1.21
CA VAL A 252 7.95 7.55 -1.47
C VAL A 252 7.66 6.51 -0.40
N SER A 253 7.57 5.23 -0.81
CA SER A 253 7.34 4.12 0.11
C SER A 253 7.89 2.81 -0.48
N ASN A 254 7.77 1.70 0.25
CA ASN A 254 8.09 0.36 -0.20
C ASN A 254 6.93 -0.62 0.10
N LEU A 255 7.08 -1.87 -0.34
CA LEU A 255 6.05 -2.90 -0.16
C LEU A 255 5.68 -3.13 1.30
N GLN A 256 6.67 -3.17 2.20
CA GLN A 256 6.43 -3.46 3.62
C GLN A 256 5.62 -2.35 4.29
N ASP A 257 6.01 -1.10 4.07
CA ASP A 257 5.33 0.04 4.68
C ASP A 257 3.90 0.20 4.14
N LEU A 258 3.70 -0.02 2.83
CA LEU A 258 2.36 0.00 2.23
C LEU A 258 1.47 -1.14 2.76
N ASN A 259 2.03 -2.32 3.00
CA ASN A 259 1.30 -3.41 3.66
C ASN A 259 0.96 -3.07 5.12
N ASN A 260 1.88 -2.45 5.88
CA ASN A 260 1.61 -1.95 7.22
C ASN A 260 0.47 -0.91 7.22
N TRP A 261 0.49 0.00 6.24
CA TRP A 261 -0.58 0.96 6.01
C TRP A 261 -1.94 0.27 5.84
N ASP A 262 -2.05 -0.70 4.95
CA ASP A 262 -3.31 -1.38 4.67
C ASP A 262 -3.82 -2.17 5.87
N ILE A 263 -2.95 -2.93 6.54
CA ILE A 263 -3.31 -3.65 7.75
C ILE A 263 -3.86 -2.67 8.82
N LYS A 264 -3.18 -1.55 9.06
CA LYS A 264 -3.61 -0.60 10.09
C LYS A 264 -4.87 0.17 9.69
N LEU A 265 -4.97 0.59 8.43
CA LEU A 265 -6.13 1.33 7.93
C LEU A 265 -7.39 0.46 7.89
N HIS A 266 -7.31 -0.68 7.22
CA HIS A 266 -8.48 -1.53 6.98
C HIS A 266 -8.92 -2.32 8.21
N HIS A 267 -8.05 -2.52 9.20
CA HIS A 267 -8.39 -3.14 10.48
C HIS A 267 -8.75 -2.12 11.58
N GLY A 268 -9.06 -0.87 11.22
CA GLY A 268 -9.61 0.13 12.12
C GLY A 268 -8.63 0.62 13.20
N LYS A 269 -7.33 0.68 12.88
CA LYS A 269 -6.29 1.16 13.79
C LYS A 269 -5.95 2.64 13.61
N ILE A 270 -6.46 3.29 12.54
CA ILE A 270 -6.15 4.68 12.21
C ILE A 270 -7.39 5.57 12.37
N LEU A 271 -8.51 5.17 11.79
CA LEU A 271 -9.74 5.95 11.75
C LEU A 271 -10.84 5.29 12.59
N LYS A 272 -11.77 6.10 13.10
CA LYS A 272 -13.00 5.59 13.68
C LYS A 272 -13.84 4.86 12.62
N PRO A 273 -14.66 3.86 12.99
CA PRO A 273 -15.47 3.11 12.03
C PRO A 273 -16.33 3.98 11.11
N GLU A 274 -16.93 5.04 11.66
CA GLU A 274 -17.78 5.98 10.92
C GLU A 274 -16.99 6.73 9.86
N THR A 275 -15.81 7.21 10.21
CA THR A 275 -14.93 7.99 9.32
C THR A 275 -14.28 7.09 8.26
N TYR A 276 -13.89 5.87 8.63
CA TYR A 276 -13.45 4.87 7.67
C TYR A 276 -14.55 4.51 6.66
N LYS A 277 -15.80 4.39 7.13
CA LYS A 277 -16.95 4.16 6.25
C LYS A 277 -17.16 5.32 5.27
N LEU A 278 -16.97 6.57 5.70
CA LEU A 278 -17.02 7.74 4.81
C LEU A 278 -15.92 7.67 3.74
N MET A 279 -14.69 7.30 4.13
CA MET A 279 -13.57 7.14 3.20
C MET A 279 -13.85 6.11 2.12
N THR A 280 -14.47 5.00 2.48
CA THR A 280 -14.72 3.85 1.60
C THR A 280 -16.14 3.82 1.00
N SER A 281 -16.93 4.86 1.20
CA SER A 281 -18.20 5.10 0.52
C SER A 281 -18.03 6.11 -0.62
N TYR A 282 -18.99 6.16 -1.53
CA TYR A 282 -18.93 7.10 -2.65
C TYR A 282 -20.30 7.70 -2.98
N SER A 283 -20.30 8.94 -3.43
CA SER A 283 -21.43 9.64 -4.03
C SER A 283 -21.22 9.88 -5.52
N ILE A 284 -20.00 9.67 -6.01
CA ILE A 284 -19.60 9.93 -7.39
C ILE A 284 -18.89 8.68 -7.97
N THR A 285 -18.94 8.52 -9.28
CA THR A 285 -18.25 7.42 -9.98
C THR A 285 -17.27 7.97 -11.01
N ALA A 286 -16.19 7.23 -11.23
CA ALA A 286 -15.16 7.54 -12.20
C ALA A 286 -14.73 6.29 -12.97
N GLN A 287 -14.21 6.48 -14.16
CA GLN A 287 -13.52 5.44 -14.92
C GLN A 287 -12.02 5.67 -14.80
N HIS A 288 -11.26 4.61 -14.64
CA HIS A 288 -9.79 4.66 -14.66
C HIS A 288 -9.22 3.39 -15.29
N GLU A 289 -8.24 3.55 -16.18
CA GLU A 289 -7.61 2.46 -16.96
C GLU A 289 -7.05 1.32 -16.10
N ALA A 290 -6.57 1.62 -14.88
CA ALA A 290 -6.11 0.61 -13.92
C ALA A 290 -7.22 -0.34 -13.42
N PHE A 291 -8.48 0.02 -13.63
CA PHE A 291 -9.64 -0.78 -13.20
C PHE A 291 -10.50 -1.25 -14.38
N GLY A 292 -10.08 -0.92 -15.60
CA GLY A 292 -10.79 -1.28 -16.83
C GLY A 292 -11.70 -0.16 -17.34
N THR A 293 -12.75 -0.53 -18.08
CA THR A 293 -13.63 0.43 -18.78
C THR A 293 -14.87 0.83 -17.97
N ALA A 294 -15.19 0.10 -16.91
CA ALA A 294 -16.36 0.39 -16.09
C ALA A 294 -16.13 1.61 -15.18
N ARG A 295 -17.20 2.37 -14.94
CA ARG A 295 -17.19 3.40 -13.89
C ARG A 295 -17.45 2.72 -12.55
N ILE A 296 -16.54 2.95 -11.60
CA ILE A 296 -16.64 2.49 -10.21
C ILE A 296 -16.69 3.68 -9.26
N GLY A 297 -17.03 3.47 -8.00
CA GLY A 297 -17.09 4.53 -7.00
C GLY A 297 -15.74 5.20 -6.75
N TYR A 298 -15.78 6.49 -6.41
CA TYR A 298 -14.62 7.19 -5.87
C TYR A 298 -14.97 7.77 -4.49
N GLY A 299 -14.31 7.24 -3.47
CA GLY A 299 -14.41 7.70 -2.09
C GLY A 299 -13.41 8.82 -1.79
N TYR A 300 -12.79 8.81 -0.62
CA TYR A 300 -11.78 9.80 -0.25
C TYR A 300 -10.38 9.23 -0.49
N GLY A 301 -9.79 9.59 -1.63
CA GLY A 301 -8.47 9.12 -2.05
C GLY A 301 -8.41 7.63 -2.43
N VAL A 302 -9.54 6.99 -2.65
CA VAL A 302 -9.64 5.58 -3.05
C VAL A 302 -10.75 5.36 -4.07
N TYR A 303 -10.51 4.47 -5.02
CA TYR A 303 -11.55 3.86 -5.85
C TYR A 303 -12.21 2.72 -5.07
N VAL A 304 -13.51 2.56 -5.25
CA VAL A 304 -14.33 1.55 -4.55
C VAL A 304 -15.11 0.77 -5.59
N ASN A 305 -14.83 -0.51 -5.71
CA ASN A 305 -15.61 -1.42 -6.56
C ASN A 305 -16.44 -2.37 -5.68
N ASP A 306 -17.73 -2.13 -5.62
CA ASP A 306 -18.72 -2.93 -4.92
C ASP A 306 -19.76 -3.57 -5.85
N LYS A 307 -19.59 -3.37 -7.18
CA LYS A 307 -20.53 -3.80 -8.23
C LYS A 307 -20.18 -5.17 -8.85
N THR A 308 -19.00 -5.70 -8.55
CA THR A 308 -18.56 -7.02 -9.00
C THR A 308 -18.68 -8.03 -7.86
N PRO A 309 -18.74 -9.33 -8.13
CA PRO A 309 -18.74 -10.35 -7.08
C PRO A 309 -17.58 -10.23 -6.10
N VAL A 310 -16.41 -9.77 -6.59
CA VAL A 310 -15.23 -9.51 -5.77
C VAL A 310 -15.09 -8.01 -5.55
N LYS A 311 -15.39 -7.56 -4.34
CA LYS A 311 -15.28 -6.15 -3.96
C LYS A 311 -13.84 -5.79 -3.65
N TYR A 312 -13.43 -4.57 -4.00
CA TYR A 312 -12.11 -4.06 -3.67
C TYR A 312 -12.08 -2.54 -3.50
N ILE A 313 -11.07 -2.09 -2.76
CA ILE A 313 -10.75 -0.69 -2.51
C ILE A 313 -9.29 -0.48 -2.89
N GLY A 314 -8.96 0.60 -3.59
CA GLY A 314 -7.57 0.85 -3.96
C GLY A 314 -7.35 2.14 -4.71
N HIS A 315 -6.11 2.42 -5.03
CA HIS A 315 -5.76 3.56 -5.86
C HIS A 315 -4.57 3.23 -6.78
N PRO A 316 -4.59 3.68 -8.02
CA PRO A 316 -3.45 3.62 -8.92
C PRO A 316 -2.57 4.86 -8.77
N GLY A 317 -1.35 4.78 -9.23
CA GLY A 317 -0.44 5.93 -9.31
C GLY A 317 0.42 5.86 -10.56
N LYS A 318 0.65 7.01 -11.23
CA LYS A 318 1.49 7.07 -12.42
C LYS A 318 2.15 8.44 -12.56
N GLY A 319 3.40 8.44 -12.98
CA GLY A 319 4.14 9.66 -13.31
C GLY A 319 5.63 9.54 -13.06
N LEU A 320 6.41 10.40 -13.68
CA LEU A 320 7.84 10.56 -13.43
C LEU A 320 8.65 9.24 -13.49
N GLY A 321 8.27 8.31 -14.39
CA GLY A 321 8.92 7.03 -14.56
C GLY A 321 8.47 5.95 -13.57
N PHE A 322 7.35 6.13 -12.87
CA PHE A 322 6.80 5.17 -11.92
C PHE A 322 5.35 4.85 -12.21
N ALA A 323 4.96 3.59 -11.96
CA ALA A 323 3.57 3.16 -11.88
C ALA A 323 3.35 2.37 -10.59
N SER A 324 2.15 2.45 -10.05
CA SER A 324 1.77 1.71 -8.85
C SER A 324 0.29 1.37 -8.88
N LEU A 325 -0.06 0.21 -8.36
CA LEU A 325 -1.44 -0.16 -8.05
C LEU A 325 -1.48 -0.84 -6.69
N LYS A 326 -2.31 -0.30 -5.81
CA LYS A 326 -2.58 -0.87 -4.50
C LYS A 326 -4.07 -1.18 -4.40
N ILE A 327 -4.41 -2.44 -4.07
CA ILE A 327 -5.78 -2.93 -3.96
C ILE A 327 -5.92 -3.79 -2.71
N TYR A 328 -6.94 -3.50 -1.91
CA TYR A 328 -7.37 -4.32 -0.80
C TYR A 328 -8.72 -4.96 -1.08
N PHE A 329 -8.85 -6.25 -0.81
CA PHE A 329 -10.06 -7.07 -0.95
C PHE A 329 -10.65 -7.35 0.45
N PRO A 330 -11.62 -6.56 0.92
CA PRO A 330 -12.04 -6.56 2.32
C PRO A 330 -12.70 -7.88 2.77
N GLU A 331 -13.41 -8.58 1.89
CA GLU A 331 -14.13 -9.81 2.25
C GLU A 331 -13.21 -10.99 2.55
N LYS A 332 -11.98 -10.96 2.05
CA LYS A 332 -10.99 -12.04 2.19
C LYS A 332 -9.71 -11.60 2.90
N ASP A 333 -9.63 -10.33 3.27
CA ASP A 333 -8.44 -9.72 3.88
C ASP A 333 -7.17 -10.04 3.06
N VAL A 334 -7.27 -9.71 1.76
CA VAL A 334 -6.16 -9.85 0.81
C VAL A 334 -5.73 -8.46 0.38
N ASP A 335 -4.44 -8.21 0.42
CA ASP A 335 -3.82 -7.01 -0.11
C ASP A 335 -2.95 -7.34 -1.32
N MET A 336 -2.99 -6.51 -2.34
CA MET A 336 -2.19 -6.62 -3.56
C MET A 336 -1.53 -5.28 -3.86
N ILE A 337 -0.20 -5.28 -3.89
CA ILE A 337 0.62 -4.10 -4.18
C ILE A 337 1.55 -4.43 -5.34
N VAL A 338 1.49 -3.62 -6.40
CA VAL A 338 2.41 -3.65 -7.53
C VAL A 338 3.06 -2.28 -7.65
N LEU A 339 4.39 -2.23 -7.63
CA LEU A 339 5.16 -1.01 -7.83
C LEU A 339 6.14 -1.22 -8.97
N GLU A 340 6.07 -0.38 -10.01
CA GLU A 340 7.02 -0.36 -11.10
C GLU A 340 7.82 0.94 -11.08
N ASN A 341 9.12 0.87 -11.35
CA ASN A 341 9.96 2.04 -11.59
C ASN A 341 10.08 2.35 -13.08
N GLN A 342 9.02 2.05 -13.79
CA GLN A 342 8.81 2.38 -15.20
C GLN A 342 7.34 2.60 -15.49
N TYR A 343 7.03 3.26 -16.58
CA TYR A 343 5.75 3.16 -17.28
C TYR A 343 5.94 3.30 -18.79
N SER A 344 5.00 2.79 -19.57
CA SER A 344 4.99 2.97 -21.03
C SER A 344 4.48 4.36 -21.39
N ASP A 345 4.96 4.94 -22.48
CA ASP A 345 4.36 6.13 -23.09
C ASP A 345 3.07 5.77 -23.89
N ASP A 346 2.86 4.48 -24.22
CA ASP A 346 1.60 3.98 -24.77
C ASP A 346 0.55 3.83 -23.66
N SER A 347 -0.51 4.61 -23.74
CA SER A 347 -1.60 4.60 -22.75
C SER A 347 -2.30 3.24 -22.61
N ASN A 348 -2.32 2.42 -23.67
CA ASN A 348 -2.90 1.08 -23.62
C ASN A 348 -2.08 0.10 -22.78
N LEU A 349 -0.82 0.44 -22.48
CA LEU A 349 0.11 -0.41 -21.73
C LEU A 349 0.42 0.13 -20.33
N HIS A 350 -0.17 1.26 -19.91
CA HIS A 350 0.15 1.90 -18.62
C HIS A 350 0.06 0.96 -17.44
N TYR A 351 -1.05 0.24 -17.29
CA TYR A 351 -1.30 -0.67 -16.17
C TYR A 351 -1.42 -2.12 -16.61
N TYR A 352 -0.63 -2.51 -17.62
CA TYR A 352 -0.71 -3.87 -18.19
C TYR A 352 -0.47 -4.96 -17.14
N PHE A 353 0.64 -4.88 -16.41
CA PHE A 353 0.98 -5.90 -15.41
C PHE A 353 0.09 -5.82 -14.18
N GLU A 354 -0.22 -4.62 -13.71
CA GLU A 354 -1.10 -4.41 -12.57
C GLU A 354 -2.49 -5.03 -12.83
N ASN A 355 -3.04 -4.81 -14.02
CA ASN A 355 -4.32 -5.40 -14.41
C ASN A 355 -4.24 -6.93 -14.50
N LYS A 356 -3.16 -7.47 -15.07
CA LYS A 356 -2.98 -8.92 -15.19
C LYS A 356 -2.74 -9.61 -13.85
N VAL A 357 -1.96 -9.01 -12.94
CA VAL A 357 -1.78 -9.51 -11.59
C VAL A 357 -3.13 -9.52 -10.85
N ARG A 358 -3.91 -8.42 -10.95
CA ARG A 358 -5.26 -8.35 -10.38
C ARG A 358 -6.17 -9.44 -10.93
N GLU A 359 -6.19 -9.69 -12.25
CA GLU A 359 -6.95 -10.76 -12.87
C GLU A 359 -6.58 -12.14 -12.30
N ILE A 360 -5.28 -12.42 -12.14
CA ILE A 360 -4.81 -13.68 -11.55
C ILE A 360 -5.29 -13.80 -10.10
N VAL A 361 -5.12 -12.74 -9.28
CA VAL A 361 -5.57 -12.73 -7.89
C VAL A 361 -7.08 -12.95 -7.79
N MET A 362 -7.87 -12.24 -8.60
CA MET A 362 -9.34 -12.33 -8.59
C MET A 362 -9.86 -13.71 -8.99
N ASN A 363 -9.10 -14.47 -9.78
CA ASN A 363 -9.45 -15.81 -10.22
C ASN A 363 -8.75 -16.93 -9.42
N SER A 364 -8.05 -16.59 -8.33
CA SER A 364 -7.30 -17.53 -7.51
C SER A 364 -8.05 -17.97 -6.26
N ASN A 365 -7.54 -19.01 -5.62
CA ASN A 365 -8.03 -19.46 -4.32
C ASN A 365 -7.75 -18.49 -3.16
N LEU A 366 -7.00 -17.42 -3.39
CA LEU A 366 -6.85 -16.32 -2.43
C LEU A 366 -8.20 -15.67 -2.10
N LEU A 367 -9.07 -15.51 -3.11
CA LEU A 367 -10.36 -14.83 -2.99
C LEU A 367 -11.56 -15.79 -3.06
N ASN A 368 -11.41 -16.99 -3.63
CA ASN A 368 -12.51 -17.90 -3.86
C ASN A 368 -12.75 -18.92 -2.72
N GLU A 369 -11.94 -18.87 -1.67
CA GLU A 369 -12.03 -19.70 -0.46
C GLU A 369 -11.99 -18.82 0.81
#